data_3ba799070796cfb0495306b3f7b734fa
#
_entry.id   3ba799070796cfb0495306b3f7b734fa
#
_cell.length_a   1.000
_cell.length_b   1.000
_cell.length_c   1.000
_cell.angle_alpha   90.00
_cell.angle_beta   90.00
_cell.angle_gamma   90.00
#
_symmetry.space_group_name_H-M   'P 1'
#
loop_
_entity.id
_entity.type
_entity.pdbx_description
1 polymer ?
#
loop_
_entity_poly.entity_id
_entity_poly.type
_entity_poly.pdbx_seq_one_letter_code
_entity_poly.pdbx_strand_id
1 'polypeptide(L)'
;MQGDSPSHNIDSMPGPLSEALWSPDFVMQAIEILPVSLRGGRLWSLRPEHADSFVVAWPASAKPEEVAEQAMVQLGMEPAVLHSTSWRHADKEVVLTYIAVVSPGAVPPPSWQIVKVVRSELARGDATAPPLSIGVLQVQEHAMRHLAWLRQDDPTIAKLLDDWSDVLFGYVPEPFRAFGGPAL
;
A
#
# COMPACT_ATOMS: atom_id res chain seq x y z
N MET A 1 18.62 -72.25 15.71
CA MET A 1 18.18 -71.02 16.38
C MET A 1 18.54 -69.89 15.47
N GLN A 2 17.57 -69.45 14.68
CA GLN A 2 17.66 -68.29 13.79
C GLN A 2 17.18 -67.07 14.53
N GLY A 3 18.02 -66.06 14.61
CA GLY A 3 17.65 -64.77 15.19
C GLY A 3 17.16 -63.82 14.11
N ASP A 4 15.91 -63.49 14.19
CA ASP A 4 15.29 -62.43 13.34
C ASP A 4 15.78 -61.07 13.82
N SER A 5 16.44 -60.34 12.94
CA SER A 5 16.72 -58.92 13.10
C SER A 5 15.52 -58.11 12.58
N PRO A 6 15.00 -57.17 13.33
CA PRO A 6 13.96 -56.27 12.80
C PRO A 6 14.58 -55.27 11.82
N SER A 7 14.16 -55.32 10.59
CA SER A 7 14.40 -54.27 9.59
C SER A 7 13.74 -52.99 10.01
N HIS A 8 14.54 -51.93 10.31
CA HIS A 8 14.08 -50.58 10.48
C HIS A 8 13.57 -50.05 9.13
N ASN A 9 12.28 -49.84 9.08
CA ASN A 9 11.60 -49.18 7.97
C ASN A 9 11.90 -47.66 8.04
N ILE A 10 12.81 -47.18 7.20
CA ILE A 10 13.17 -45.76 7.03
C ILE A 10 12.39 -45.17 5.85
N ASP A 11 11.09 -45.43 5.80
CA ASP A 11 10.23 -44.80 4.81
C ASP A 11 9.13 -43.99 5.50
N SER A 12 9.47 -42.80 5.93
CA SER A 12 8.52 -41.70 6.16
C SER A 12 9.30 -40.38 6.34
N MET A 13 10.16 -40.03 5.40
CA MET A 13 10.45 -38.61 5.22
C MET A 13 9.16 -37.97 4.66
N PRO A 14 8.62 -36.92 5.29
CA PRO A 14 7.60 -36.15 4.63
C PRO A 14 8.22 -35.62 3.33
N GLY A 15 7.60 -35.98 2.22
CA GLY A 15 7.95 -35.43 0.93
C GLY A 15 7.98 -33.91 0.94
N PRO A 16 8.64 -33.26 -0.02
CA PRO A 16 8.67 -31.81 -0.08
C PRO A 16 7.25 -31.29 0.06
N LEU A 17 7.07 -30.31 0.96
CA LEU A 17 5.78 -29.65 1.21
C LEU A 17 5.13 -29.41 -0.14
N SER A 18 4.02 -30.08 -0.37
CA SER A 18 3.32 -30.12 -1.65
C SER A 18 3.15 -28.69 -2.14
N GLU A 19 3.52 -28.43 -3.40
CA GLU A 19 3.25 -27.16 -4.09
C GLU A 19 1.78 -26.71 -3.97
N ALA A 20 0.89 -27.63 -3.60
CA ALA A 20 -0.53 -27.35 -3.33
C ALA A 20 -0.79 -26.46 -2.10
N LEU A 21 0.18 -26.23 -1.21
CA LEU A 21 0.04 -25.32 -0.06
C LEU A 21 0.48 -23.90 -0.39
N TRP A 22 1.03 -23.65 -1.57
CA TRP A 22 1.41 -22.34 -2.06
C TRP A 22 0.59 -21.99 -3.30
N SER A 23 -0.68 -21.75 -3.13
CA SER A 23 -1.50 -21.17 -4.18
C SER A 23 -1.61 -19.66 -3.90
N PRO A 24 -1.30 -18.80 -4.88
CA PRO A 24 -1.54 -17.36 -4.74
C PRO A 24 -3.01 -17.03 -4.43
N ASP A 25 -3.94 -17.96 -4.68
CA ASP A 25 -5.36 -17.83 -4.35
C ASP A 25 -5.66 -17.89 -2.83
N PHE A 26 -4.69 -18.29 -2.01
CA PHE A 26 -4.83 -18.33 -0.55
C PHE A 26 -4.23 -17.11 0.16
N VAL A 27 -3.47 -16.27 -0.53
CA VAL A 27 -3.02 -15.00 0.01
C VAL A 27 -4.05 -13.96 -0.41
N MET A 28 -4.83 -13.48 0.55
CA MET A 28 -5.69 -12.35 0.30
C MET A 28 -4.83 -11.14 -0.06
N GLN A 29 -5.17 -10.47 -1.15
CA GLN A 29 -4.45 -9.32 -1.63
C GLN A 29 -5.41 -8.15 -1.73
N ALA A 30 -4.99 -7.00 -1.24
CA ALA A 30 -5.78 -5.80 -1.29
C ALA A 30 -4.95 -4.61 -1.78
N ILE A 31 -5.61 -3.68 -2.42
CA ILE A 31 -5.06 -2.38 -2.77
C ILE A 31 -5.72 -1.35 -1.89
N GLU A 32 -4.91 -0.62 -1.13
CA GLU A 32 -5.31 0.56 -0.41
C GLU A 32 -4.98 1.78 -1.27
N ILE A 33 -5.98 2.63 -1.51
CA ILE A 33 -5.81 3.85 -2.28
C ILE A 33 -6.02 5.04 -1.36
N LEU A 34 -5.11 5.99 -1.44
CA LEU A 34 -5.13 7.25 -0.70
C LEU A 34 -5.36 8.41 -1.68
N PRO A 35 -6.62 8.74 -2.01
CA PRO A 35 -6.91 9.89 -2.85
C PRO A 35 -6.62 11.17 -2.10
N VAL A 36 -5.81 12.04 -2.71
CA VAL A 36 -5.41 13.34 -2.15
C VAL A 36 -5.62 14.45 -3.16
N SER A 37 -5.96 15.63 -2.68
CA SER A 37 -6.23 16.81 -3.51
C SER A 37 -5.67 18.07 -2.85
N LEU A 38 -5.16 18.98 -3.67
CA LEU A 38 -4.77 20.33 -3.22
C LEU A 38 -5.93 21.31 -3.42
N ARG A 39 -6.49 21.83 -2.33
CA ARG A 39 -7.62 22.78 -2.38
C ARG A 39 -7.32 23.99 -1.53
N GLY A 40 -7.34 25.18 -2.14
CA GLY A 40 -7.05 26.42 -1.44
C GLY A 40 -5.68 26.42 -0.74
N GLY A 41 -4.65 25.86 -1.37
CA GLY A 41 -3.30 25.75 -0.83
C GLY A 41 -3.14 24.77 0.34
N ARG A 42 -4.09 23.86 0.53
CA ARG A 42 -4.07 22.85 1.61
C ARG A 42 -4.31 21.45 1.05
N LEU A 43 -3.71 20.47 1.71
CA LEU A 43 -3.87 19.06 1.37
C LEU A 43 -5.14 18.49 2.03
N TRP A 44 -5.90 17.76 1.22
CA TRP A 44 -7.10 17.06 1.62
C TRP A 44 -7.04 15.62 1.17
N SER A 45 -7.48 14.71 2.02
CA SER A 45 -7.72 13.30 1.71
C SER A 45 -9.21 13.10 1.46
N LEU A 46 -9.54 12.32 0.45
CA LEU A 46 -10.90 11.91 0.12
C LEU A 46 -11.05 10.45 0.49
N ARG A 47 -12.00 10.12 1.37
CA ARG A 47 -12.14 8.75 1.88
C ARG A 47 -13.59 8.42 2.22
N PRO A 48 -13.99 7.15 2.26
CA PRO A 48 -15.31 6.76 2.76
C PRO A 48 -15.54 7.28 4.18
N GLU A 49 -16.78 7.64 4.54
CA GLU A 49 -17.10 8.20 5.87
C GLU A 49 -16.77 7.26 7.02
N HIS A 50 -16.90 5.95 6.80
CA HIS A 50 -16.73 4.92 7.83
C HIS A 50 -15.45 4.12 7.71
N ALA A 51 -14.50 4.60 6.90
CA ALA A 51 -13.20 3.95 6.72
C ALA A 51 -12.08 4.99 6.67
N ASP A 52 -10.91 4.57 7.09
CA ASP A 52 -9.75 5.44 7.13
C ASP A 52 -9.05 5.56 5.77
N SER A 53 -9.28 4.59 4.87
CA SER A 53 -8.77 4.57 3.50
C SER A 53 -9.75 3.85 2.58
N PHE A 54 -9.54 3.97 1.27
CA PHE A 54 -10.30 3.23 0.27
C PHE A 54 -9.57 1.95 -0.09
N VAL A 55 -10.19 0.80 0.19
CA VAL A 55 -9.59 -0.51 -0.05
C VAL A 55 -10.42 -1.29 -1.07
N VAL A 56 -9.74 -1.88 -2.04
CA VAL A 56 -10.33 -2.76 -3.05
C VAL A 56 -9.62 -4.11 -3.09
N ALA A 57 -10.35 -5.17 -3.38
CA ALA A 57 -9.77 -6.49 -3.57
C ALA A 57 -8.86 -6.48 -4.81
N TRP A 58 -7.71 -7.14 -4.71
CA TRP A 58 -6.79 -7.29 -5.82
C TRP A 58 -6.73 -8.76 -6.25
N PRO A 59 -7.35 -9.11 -7.41
CA PRO A 59 -7.22 -10.44 -7.99
C PRO A 59 -5.78 -10.71 -8.41
N ALA A 60 -5.23 -11.88 -8.06
CA ALA A 60 -3.85 -12.25 -8.37
C ALA A 60 -3.50 -12.23 -9.88
N SER A 61 -4.50 -12.35 -10.75
CA SER A 61 -4.35 -12.29 -12.20
C SER A 61 -4.34 -10.88 -12.79
N ALA A 62 -4.69 -9.86 -11.99
CA ALA A 62 -4.79 -8.49 -12.46
C ALA A 62 -3.55 -7.67 -12.07
N LYS A 63 -3.18 -6.71 -12.89
CA LYS A 63 -2.14 -5.77 -12.53
C LYS A 63 -2.67 -4.77 -11.50
N PRO A 64 -1.93 -4.54 -10.40
CA PRO A 64 -2.44 -3.71 -9.31
C PRO A 64 -2.71 -2.26 -9.73
N GLU A 65 -1.87 -1.69 -10.60
CA GLU A 65 -2.09 -0.34 -11.13
C GLU A 65 -3.39 -0.22 -11.93
N GLU A 66 -3.73 -1.22 -12.75
CA GLU A 66 -4.97 -1.22 -13.54
C GLU A 66 -6.19 -1.33 -12.61
N VAL A 67 -6.11 -2.13 -11.55
CA VAL A 67 -7.19 -2.26 -10.56
C VAL A 67 -7.38 -0.94 -9.81
N ALA A 68 -6.30 -0.31 -9.37
CA ALA A 68 -6.35 0.97 -8.66
C ALA A 68 -6.92 2.09 -9.54
N GLU A 69 -6.47 2.17 -10.80
CA GLU A 69 -6.97 3.16 -11.77
C GLU A 69 -8.46 2.97 -12.05
N GLN A 70 -8.88 1.75 -12.36
CA GLN A 70 -10.29 1.43 -12.61
C GLN A 70 -11.18 1.77 -11.41
N ALA A 71 -10.73 1.47 -10.20
CA ALA A 71 -11.46 1.80 -8.99
C ALA A 71 -11.66 3.31 -8.84
N MET A 72 -10.63 4.11 -9.12
CA MET A 72 -10.72 5.57 -9.08
C MET A 72 -11.62 6.15 -10.17
N VAL A 73 -11.52 5.62 -11.40
CA VAL A 73 -12.37 6.03 -12.54
C VAL A 73 -13.85 5.71 -12.27
N GLN A 74 -14.16 4.53 -11.69
CA GLN A 74 -15.53 4.16 -11.33
C GLN A 74 -16.14 5.10 -10.29
N LEU A 75 -15.32 5.74 -9.45
CA LEU A 75 -15.74 6.76 -8.50
C LEU A 75 -15.87 8.17 -9.14
N GLY A 76 -15.57 8.31 -10.43
CA GLY A 76 -15.53 9.60 -11.12
C GLY A 76 -14.37 10.50 -10.70
N MET A 77 -13.31 9.91 -10.14
CA MET A 77 -12.12 10.62 -9.64
C MET A 77 -10.87 10.16 -10.39
N GLU A 78 -10.78 10.52 -11.68
CA GLU A 78 -9.59 10.20 -12.49
C GLU A 78 -8.33 10.84 -11.89
N PRO A 79 -7.29 10.05 -11.56
CA PRO A 79 -6.08 10.58 -10.95
C PRO A 79 -5.12 11.17 -11.99
N ALA A 80 -4.56 12.34 -11.70
CA ALA A 80 -3.44 12.92 -12.47
C ALA A 80 -2.12 12.18 -12.18
N VAL A 81 -1.97 11.65 -10.97
CA VAL A 81 -0.86 10.78 -10.55
C VAL A 81 -1.45 9.62 -9.78
N LEU A 82 -1.08 8.40 -10.18
CA LEU A 82 -1.39 7.17 -9.46
C LEU A 82 -0.08 6.40 -9.30
N HIS A 83 0.36 6.21 -8.06
CA HIS A 83 1.67 5.59 -7.83
C HIS A 83 1.68 4.74 -6.56
N SER A 84 2.30 3.56 -6.63
CA SER A 84 2.48 2.70 -5.46
C SER A 84 3.55 3.28 -4.53
N THR A 85 3.26 3.34 -3.24
CA THR A 85 4.15 3.96 -2.25
C THR A 85 4.77 2.97 -1.28
N SER A 86 4.04 1.92 -0.95
CA SER A 86 4.48 0.91 0.01
C SER A 86 3.62 -0.35 -0.10
N TRP A 87 4.09 -1.40 0.55
CA TRP A 87 3.26 -2.56 0.85
C TRP A 87 3.47 -2.99 2.30
N ARG A 88 2.50 -3.69 2.86
CA ARG A 88 2.57 -4.23 4.21
C ARG A 88 1.76 -5.51 4.34
N HIS A 89 2.10 -6.29 5.36
CA HIS A 89 1.22 -7.35 5.84
C HIS A 89 0.23 -6.75 6.84
N ALA A 90 -1.05 -7.02 6.63
CA ALA A 90 -2.12 -6.70 7.56
C ALA A 90 -2.91 -8.00 7.81
N ASP A 91 -2.78 -8.56 9.00
CA ASP A 91 -3.32 -9.86 9.39
C ASP A 91 -2.91 -10.99 8.42
N LYS A 92 -3.81 -11.39 7.53
CA LYS A 92 -3.59 -12.45 6.53
C LYS A 92 -3.52 -11.92 5.10
N GLU A 93 -3.44 -10.61 4.95
CA GLU A 93 -3.47 -9.94 3.66
C GLU A 93 -2.14 -9.25 3.35
N VAL A 94 -1.81 -9.20 2.07
CA VAL A 94 -0.82 -8.27 1.54
C VAL A 94 -1.56 -7.06 1.02
N VAL A 95 -1.29 -5.91 1.60
CA VAL A 95 -1.89 -4.64 1.21
C VAL A 95 -0.85 -3.81 0.47
N LEU A 96 -1.12 -3.52 -0.80
CA LEU A 96 -0.32 -2.59 -1.60
C LEU A 96 -0.97 -1.21 -1.55
N THR A 97 -0.22 -0.19 -1.18
CA THR A 97 -0.73 1.17 -1.03
C THR A 97 -0.39 2.03 -2.23
N TYR A 98 -1.41 2.67 -2.79
CA TYR A 98 -1.29 3.68 -3.84
C TYR A 98 -1.66 5.06 -3.32
N ILE A 99 -0.91 6.09 -3.72
CA ILE A 99 -1.36 7.47 -3.65
C ILE A 99 -1.99 7.87 -4.98
N ALA A 100 -3.14 8.52 -4.92
CA ALA A 100 -3.87 9.02 -6.09
C ALA A 100 -4.05 10.53 -5.98
N VAL A 101 -3.35 11.30 -6.80
CA VAL A 101 -3.53 12.77 -6.85
C VAL A 101 -4.71 13.08 -7.75
N VAL A 102 -5.77 13.64 -7.20
CA VAL A 102 -6.97 14.01 -7.95
C VAL A 102 -7.14 15.53 -8.06
N SER A 103 -7.89 15.94 -9.06
CA SER A 103 -8.20 17.37 -9.32
C SER A 103 -8.72 18.09 -8.07
N PRO A 104 -8.39 19.37 -7.87
CA PRO A 104 -9.00 20.20 -6.82
C PRO A 104 -10.53 20.22 -6.89
N GLY A 105 -11.10 20.11 -8.07
CA GLY A 105 -12.54 20.07 -8.32
C GLY A 105 -13.17 18.68 -8.23
N ALA A 106 -12.41 17.62 -7.95
CA ALA A 106 -12.98 16.28 -7.85
C ALA A 106 -14.07 16.20 -6.78
N VAL A 107 -15.21 15.64 -7.15
CA VAL A 107 -16.35 15.46 -6.25
C VAL A 107 -16.41 14.00 -5.86
N PRO A 108 -16.09 13.63 -4.62
CA PRO A 108 -16.20 12.25 -4.19
C PRO A 108 -17.67 11.81 -4.09
N PRO A 109 -17.95 10.50 -4.05
CA PRO A 109 -19.30 9.97 -3.82
C PRO A 109 -19.93 10.52 -2.55
N PRO A 110 -21.28 10.58 -2.45
CA PRO A 110 -21.98 11.13 -1.27
C PRO A 110 -21.66 10.45 0.06
N SER A 111 -21.22 9.18 0.02
CA SER A 111 -20.79 8.41 1.21
C SER A 111 -19.33 8.61 1.57
N TRP A 112 -18.68 9.59 0.98
CA TRP A 112 -17.30 9.96 1.26
C TRP A 112 -17.20 11.30 1.96
N GLN A 113 -16.10 11.50 2.65
CA GLN A 113 -15.75 12.75 3.33
C GLN A 113 -14.43 13.30 2.78
N ILE A 114 -14.30 14.63 2.89
CA ILE A 114 -13.08 15.36 2.57
C ILE A 114 -12.45 15.78 3.88
N VAL A 115 -11.30 15.21 4.21
CA VAL A 115 -10.64 15.39 5.50
C VAL A 115 -9.29 16.08 5.30
N LYS A 116 -8.96 17.04 6.14
CA LYS A 116 -7.66 17.69 6.08
C LYS A 116 -6.55 16.66 6.36
N VAL A 117 -5.54 16.61 5.50
CA VAL A 117 -4.33 15.82 5.76
C VAL A 117 -3.58 16.41 6.93
N VAL A 118 -3.31 15.61 7.94
CA VAL A 118 -2.52 15.97 9.10
C VAL A 118 -1.17 15.27 9.07
N ARG A 119 -0.15 15.92 9.61
CA ARG A 119 1.18 15.34 9.73
C ARG A 119 1.19 14.26 10.80
N SER A 120 1.96 13.23 10.57
CA SER A 120 2.18 12.14 11.52
C SER A 120 3.65 11.77 11.58
N GLU A 121 4.05 11.10 12.63
CA GLU A 121 5.34 10.42 12.64
C GLU A 121 5.26 9.14 11.81
N LEU A 122 6.38 8.76 11.19
CA LEU A 122 6.45 7.48 10.49
C LEU A 122 6.39 6.33 11.49
N ALA A 123 5.73 5.24 11.06
CA ALA A 123 5.84 3.98 11.77
C ALA A 123 7.30 3.49 11.64
N ARG A 124 8.06 3.66 12.70
CA ARG A 124 9.44 3.17 12.82
C ARG A 124 9.48 2.19 13.99
N GLY A 125 9.83 0.94 13.69
CA GLY A 125 10.32 0.01 14.70
C GLY A 125 11.79 0.29 15.01
N ASP A 126 12.41 -0.57 15.79
CA ASP A 126 13.87 -0.63 15.88
C ASP A 126 14.48 -0.80 14.49
N ALA A 127 15.74 -0.41 14.33
CA ALA A 127 16.42 -0.33 13.03
C ALA A 127 16.28 -1.58 12.13
N THR A 128 15.91 -2.71 12.73
CA THR A 128 15.79 -4.02 12.06
C THR A 128 14.42 -4.69 12.22
N ALA A 129 13.49 -4.09 12.95
CA ALA A 129 12.17 -4.68 13.20
C ALA A 129 11.04 -3.82 12.59
N PRO A 130 10.06 -4.44 11.92
CA PRO A 130 8.87 -3.71 11.51
C PRO A 130 8.10 -3.24 12.75
N PRO A 131 7.39 -2.11 12.67
CA PRO A 131 6.54 -1.66 13.77
C PRO A 131 5.44 -2.70 14.04
N LEU A 132 5.06 -2.83 15.31
CA LEU A 132 4.02 -3.78 15.75
C LEU A 132 2.65 -3.49 15.13
N SER A 133 2.39 -2.23 14.82
CA SER A 133 1.17 -1.79 14.14
C SER A 133 1.46 -0.56 13.28
N ILE A 134 0.76 -0.45 12.15
CA ILE A 134 0.87 0.68 11.25
C ILE A 134 -0.53 1.25 11.07
N GLY A 135 -0.74 2.47 11.57
CA GLY A 135 -1.99 3.20 11.40
C GLY A 135 -2.04 3.94 10.05
N VAL A 136 -3.25 4.23 9.58
CA VAL A 136 -3.47 4.91 8.29
C VAL A 136 -2.77 6.28 8.21
N LEU A 137 -2.68 7.03 9.30
CA LEU A 137 -1.99 8.32 9.31
C LEU A 137 -0.50 8.18 9.03
N GLN A 138 0.12 7.09 9.48
CA GLN A 138 1.53 6.78 9.22
C GLN A 138 1.75 6.35 7.77
N VAL A 139 0.82 5.57 7.22
CA VAL A 139 0.81 5.21 5.79
C VAL A 139 0.65 6.46 4.92
N GLN A 140 -0.27 7.35 5.28
CA GLN A 140 -0.48 8.62 4.59
C GLN A 140 0.74 9.54 4.66
N GLU A 141 1.37 9.67 5.84
CA GLU A 141 2.62 10.46 5.99
C GLU A 141 3.73 9.89 5.08
N HIS A 142 3.88 8.56 5.03
CA HIS A 142 4.85 7.94 4.14
C HIS A 142 4.52 8.17 2.67
N ALA A 143 3.26 8.01 2.28
CA ALA A 143 2.82 8.26 0.91
C ALA A 143 3.08 9.71 0.47
N MET A 144 2.88 10.69 1.35
CA MET A 144 3.18 12.09 1.08
C MET A 144 4.68 12.36 0.95
N ARG A 145 5.53 11.70 1.76
CA ARG A 145 6.99 11.77 1.63
C ARG A 145 7.47 11.14 0.32
N HIS A 146 6.85 10.03 -0.07
CA HIS A 146 7.13 9.41 -1.35
C HIS A 146 6.73 10.30 -2.52
N LEU A 147 5.59 10.98 -2.45
CA LEU A 147 5.16 11.95 -3.44
C LEU A 147 6.13 13.14 -3.54
N ALA A 148 6.66 13.61 -2.41
CA ALA A 148 7.69 14.64 -2.37
C ALA A 148 8.99 14.16 -3.04
N TRP A 149 9.36 12.88 -2.85
CA TRP A 149 10.50 12.28 -3.52
C TRP A 149 10.29 12.17 -5.03
N LEU A 150 9.15 11.64 -5.47
CA LEU A 150 8.79 11.53 -6.90
C LEU A 150 8.86 12.88 -7.60
N ARG A 151 8.36 13.94 -6.97
CA ARG A 151 8.42 15.29 -7.53
C ARG A 151 9.85 15.78 -7.75
N GLN A 152 10.82 15.32 -6.96
CA GLN A 152 12.23 15.67 -7.13
C GLN A 152 12.93 14.80 -8.16
N ASP A 153 12.52 13.54 -8.28
CA ASP A 153 13.18 12.53 -9.09
C ASP A 153 12.66 12.48 -10.54
N ASP A 154 11.36 12.76 -10.75
CA ASP A 154 10.70 12.68 -12.04
C ASP A 154 10.23 14.05 -12.55
N PRO A 155 10.80 14.56 -13.66
CA PRO A 155 10.40 15.85 -14.24
C PRO A 155 8.93 15.93 -14.67
N THR A 156 8.32 14.81 -15.06
CA THR A 156 6.92 14.75 -15.46
C THR A 156 6.03 14.96 -14.23
N ILE A 157 6.33 14.25 -13.17
CA ILE A 157 5.64 14.42 -11.88
C ILE A 157 5.88 15.81 -11.30
N ALA A 158 7.10 16.34 -11.40
CA ALA A 158 7.43 17.70 -10.99
C ALA A 158 6.51 18.75 -11.64
N LYS A 159 6.28 18.60 -12.95
CA LYS A 159 5.40 19.48 -13.72
C LYS A 159 3.91 19.32 -13.34
N LEU A 160 3.45 18.07 -13.14
CA LEU A 160 2.08 17.80 -12.74
C LEU A 160 1.77 18.32 -11.32
N LEU A 161 2.78 18.38 -10.47
CA LEU A 161 2.68 18.80 -9.06
C LEU A 161 3.35 20.16 -8.81
N ASP A 162 3.39 21.06 -9.79
CA ASP A 162 4.03 22.37 -9.62
C ASP A 162 3.38 23.18 -8.51
N ASP A 163 2.05 23.25 -8.47
CA ASP A 163 1.27 23.91 -7.43
C ASP A 163 1.42 23.26 -6.03
N TRP A 164 1.97 22.07 -5.95
CA TRP A 164 2.16 21.32 -4.70
C TRP A 164 3.47 21.63 -3.98
N SER A 165 4.31 22.46 -4.56
CA SER A 165 5.65 22.80 -4.03
C SER A 165 5.63 23.17 -2.55
N ASP A 166 4.78 24.13 -2.19
CA ASP A 166 4.74 24.69 -0.84
C ASP A 166 4.26 23.66 0.19
N VAL A 167 3.25 22.86 -0.18
CA VAL A 167 2.67 21.88 0.73
C VAL A 167 3.55 20.63 0.88
N LEU A 168 4.33 20.27 -0.15
CA LEU A 168 5.27 19.15 -0.11
C LEU A 168 6.61 19.54 0.52
N PHE A 169 6.95 20.82 0.58
CA PHE A 169 8.20 21.30 1.17
C PHE A 169 8.45 20.81 2.60
N GLY A 170 7.38 20.65 3.39
CA GLY A 170 7.46 20.16 4.76
C GLY A 170 7.66 18.63 4.89
N TYR A 171 7.63 17.88 3.80
CA TYR A 171 7.82 16.42 3.81
C TYR A 171 9.26 16.06 3.45
N VAL A 172 9.91 15.29 4.30
CA VAL A 172 11.24 14.74 3.97
C VAL A 172 11.06 13.69 2.87
N PRO A 173 11.66 13.88 1.68
CA PRO A 173 11.52 12.93 0.58
C PRO A 173 11.96 11.52 0.96
N GLU A 174 11.16 10.55 0.62
CA GLU A 174 11.41 9.15 0.97
C GLU A 174 10.96 8.22 -0.17
N PRO A 175 11.87 7.33 -0.67
CA PRO A 175 11.52 6.40 -1.73
C PRO A 175 10.56 5.32 -1.24
N PHE A 176 10.11 4.46 -2.18
CA PHE A 176 9.29 3.30 -1.89
C PHE A 176 9.85 2.47 -0.72
N ARG A 177 8.98 2.02 0.18
CA ARG A 177 9.30 1.10 1.27
C ARG A 177 8.48 -0.18 1.23
N ALA A 178 9.17 -1.26 1.51
CA ALA A 178 8.54 -2.50 1.92
C ALA A 178 8.48 -2.53 3.46
N PHE A 179 7.29 -2.65 4.01
CA PHE A 179 7.09 -2.83 5.45
C PHE A 179 6.82 -4.32 5.70
N GLY A 180 7.77 -5.03 6.23
CA GLY A 180 7.48 -6.36 6.70
C GLY A 180 8.34 -7.44 6.13
N GLY A 181 8.31 -8.52 6.83
CA GLY A 181 9.05 -9.75 6.66
C GLY A 181 10.27 -9.78 7.56
N PRO A 182 10.45 -10.85 8.34
CA PRO A 182 11.73 -11.09 8.97
C PRO A 182 12.79 -11.07 7.87
N ALA A 183 13.88 -10.34 8.11
CA ALA A 183 15.06 -10.46 7.29
C ALA A 183 15.43 -11.95 7.21
N LEU A 184 15.58 -12.46 6.01
CA LEU A 184 16.10 -13.79 5.75
C LEU A 184 17.52 -13.93 6.28
#